data_174bdb71044d3b617daf99a5a69e9ae4
#
_entry.id   174bdb71044d3b617daf99a5a69e9ae4
#
_cell.length_a   1.000
_cell.length_b   1.000
_cell.length_c   1.000
_cell.angle_alpha   90.00
_cell.angle_beta   90.00
_cell.angle_gamma   90.00
#
_symmetry.space_group_name_H-M   'P 1'
#
loop_
_entity.id
_entity.type
_entity.pdbx_description
1 polymer ?
#
loop_
_entity_poly.entity_id
_entity_poly.type
_entity_poly.pdbx_seq_one_letter_code
_entity_poly.pdbx_strand_id
1 'polypeptide(L)'
;SYDRAKSESSIEKILHLKRPSDIPDILKANGHALPATLGLELDVLPTNIFFSFQGIFKNPQIVDISPAVRLIRAVKSPYEIDLMRRAAALSDQVAEWVPNILRAGMTELELAGKIEAESRRLGHQGVLRMRLWGGEMFYGHLLSGASGAVPSFLSSPTGGVGASPAVAQGPGFKTIQRHEPVLVDYIFAYNGYLSDHSRIFSLGPLAAELQDGHAAMLEIQKLVKKVAKPGIKAGDIYNRALEKTKELGYANHFMGIGTESVRFVGHGIGLEVDEYPFLAAGQPLELQAGMTIALEPKLIFPGKGVVGIENTHVVTADGLEQLGRFPEDIIVV
;
A
#
# COMPACT_ATOMS: atom_id res chain seq x y z
N SER A 1 16.81 -21.28 -9.21
CA SER A 1 17.53 -22.55 -9.40
C SER A 1 17.52 -23.38 -8.12
N TYR A 2 17.80 -24.67 -8.22
CA TYR A 2 17.82 -25.59 -7.09
C TYR A 2 18.90 -25.23 -6.05
N ASP A 3 20.10 -24.88 -6.51
CA ASP A 3 21.21 -24.52 -5.65
C ASP A 3 20.94 -23.25 -4.85
N ARG A 4 20.30 -22.28 -5.50
CA ARG A 4 19.84 -21.06 -4.84
C ARG A 4 18.78 -21.36 -3.78
N ALA A 5 17.79 -22.20 -4.10
CA ALA A 5 16.79 -22.61 -3.11
C ALA A 5 17.43 -23.27 -1.89
N LYS A 6 18.44 -24.13 -2.11
CA LYS A 6 19.21 -24.76 -1.01
C LYS A 6 19.97 -23.77 -0.16
N SER A 7 20.56 -22.74 -0.74
CA SER A 7 21.36 -21.76 0.00
C SER A 7 20.52 -20.72 0.76
N GLU A 8 19.28 -20.47 0.32
CA GLU A 8 18.41 -19.41 0.87
C GLU A 8 17.27 -19.96 1.75
N SER A 9 16.94 -21.25 1.66
CA SER A 9 15.83 -21.84 2.43
C SER A 9 16.32 -22.48 3.73
N SER A 10 15.55 -22.28 4.79
CA SER A 10 15.71 -23.01 6.06
C SER A 10 15.10 -24.42 6.04
N ILE A 11 14.42 -24.78 4.94
CA ILE A 11 13.81 -26.13 4.78
C ILE A 11 14.91 -27.11 4.38
N GLU A 12 15.09 -28.15 5.17
CA GLU A 12 16.14 -29.16 4.92
C GLU A 12 15.89 -29.97 3.64
N LYS A 13 14.63 -30.36 3.41
CA LYS A 13 14.26 -31.23 2.31
C LYS A 13 13.75 -30.43 1.12
N ILE A 14 14.63 -30.14 0.18
CA ILE A 14 14.30 -29.49 -1.08
C ILE A 14 14.51 -30.50 -2.22
N LEU A 15 13.48 -30.67 -3.05
CA LEU A 15 13.48 -31.65 -4.13
C LEU A 15 13.43 -30.96 -5.50
N HIS A 16 14.03 -31.58 -6.50
CA HIS A 16 13.93 -31.12 -7.88
C HIS A 16 12.50 -31.34 -8.40
N LEU A 17 11.92 -30.30 -8.97
CA LEU A 17 10.67 -30.33 -9.72
C LEU A 17 10.95 -29.88 -11.15
N LYS A 18 10.77 -30.75 -12.15
CA LYS A 18 10.91 -30.40 -13.55
C LYS A 18 9.60 -29.84 -14.13
N ARG A 19 8.48 -30.48 -13.80
CA ARG A 19 7.14 -30.13 -14.28
C ARG A 19 6.14 -30.31 -13.14
N PRO A 20 5.06 -29.50 -13.05
CA PRO A 20 4.00 -29.69 -12.06
C PRO A 20 3.38 -31.11 -12.11
N SER A 21 3.34 -31.76 -13.27
CA SER A 21 2.87 -33.14 -13.42
C SER A 21 3.70 -34.16 -12.67
N ASP A 22 4.91 -33.84 -12.22
CA ASP A 22 5.80 -34.73 -11.49
C ASP A 22 5.48 -34.72 -9.97
N ILE A 23 4.67 -33.78 -9.48
CA ILE A 23 4.30 -33.62 -8.05
C ILE A 23 3.68 -34.91 -7.47
N PRO A 24 2.72 -35.59 -8.09
CA PRO A 24 2.15 -36.84 -7.58
C PRO A 24 3.18 -37.93 -7.32
N ASP A 25 4.12 -38.11 -8.23
CA ASP A 25 5.17 -39.13 -8.09
C ASP A 25 6.16 -38.76 -7.00
N ILE A 26 6.51 -37.48 -6.87
CA ILE A 26 7.37 -36.95 -5.79
C ILE A 26 6.69 -37.17 -4.44
N LEU A 27 5.41 -36.87 -4.29
CA LEU A 27 4.63 -37.09 -3.07
C LEU A 27 4.66 -38.58 -2.69
N LYS A 28 4.36 -39.46 -3.65
CA LYS A 28 4.37 -40.91 -3.45
C LYS A 28 5.73 -41.44 -3.05
N ALA A 29 6.79 -41.01 -3.72
CA ALA A 29 8.17 -41.39 -3.40
C ALA A 29 8.63 -40.95 -2.00
N ASN A 30 7.96 -39.93 -1.43
CA ASN A 30 8.18 -39.42 -0.09
C ASN A 30 7.16 -39.93 0.96
N GLY A 31 6.38 -40.95 0.62
CA GLY A 31 5.42 -41.58 1.54
C GLY A 31 4.09 -40.85 1.72
N HIS A 32 3.77 -39.91 0.84
CA HIS A 32 2.51 -39.17 0.88
C HIS A 32 1.51 -39.68 -0.15
N ALA A 33 0.25 -39.87 0.25
CA ALA A 33 -0.85 -40.12 -0.67
C ALA A 33 -1.21 -38.82 -1.44
N LEU A 34 -1.88 -38.98 -2.57
CA LEU A 34 -2.49 -37.82 -3.24
C LEU A 34 -3.59 -37.23 -2.35
N PRO A 35 -3.65 -35.91 -2.24
CA PRO A 35 -4.67 -35.25 -1.43
C PRO A 35 -6.07 -35.44 -2.07
N ALA A 36 -7.06 -35.80 -1.24
CA ALA A 36 -8.46 -35.80 -1.64
C ALA A 36 -9.02 -34.38 -1.74
N THR A 37 -8.43 -33.44 -0.98
CA THR A 37 -8.77 -32.01 -1.01
C THR A 37 -7.50 -31.21 -1.30
N LEU A 38 -7.59 -30.25 -2.23
CA LEU A 38 -6.51 -29.36 -2.62
C LEU A 38 -6.91 -27.91 -2.40
N GLY A 39 -6.18 -27.21 -1.50
CA GLY A 39 -6.34 -25.78 -1.28
C GLY A 39 -5.57 -24.98 -2.34
N LEU A 40 -6.24 -24.03 -2.98
CA LEU A 40 -5.64 -23.12 -3.96
C LEU A 40 -6.08 -21.68 -3.67
N GLU A 41 -5.21 -20.71 -3.96
CA GLU A 41 -5.53 -19.28 -3.87
C GLU A 41 -6.26 -18.84 -5.15
N LEU A 42 -7.59 -18.99 -5.14
CA LEU A 42 -8.41 -18.83 -6.34
C LEU A 42 -8.57 -17.35 -6.78
N ASP A 43 -8.24 -16.41 -5.93
CA ASP A 43 -8.27 -14.97 -6.24
C ASP A 43 -7.09 -14.49 -7.12
N VAL A 44 -6.02 -15.31 -7.25
CA VAL A 44 -4.84 -14.96 -8.06
C VAL A 44 -4.37 -16.06 -9.01
N LEU A 45 -4.88 -17.28 -8.85
CA LEU A 45 -4.45 -18.40 -9.68
C LEU A 45 -5.06 -18.32 -11.08
N PRO A 46 -4.28 -18.27 -12.16
CA PRO A 46 -4.82 -18.32 -13.51
C PRO A 46 -5.64 -19.59 -13.78
N THR A 47 -6.77 -19.42 -14.46
CA THR A 47 -7.73 -20.51 -14.71
C THR A 47 -7.13 -21.74 -15.39
N ASN A 48 -6.20 -21.55 -16.32
CA ASN A 48 -5.52 -22.66 -16.99
C ASN A 48 -4.64 -23.47 -16.03
N ILE A 49 -4.03 -22.82 -15.02
CA ILE A 49 -3.25 -23.49 -13.98
C ILE A 49 -4.19 -24.24 -13.03
N PHE A 50 -5.34 -23.67 -12.68
CA PHE A 50 -6.38 -24.36 -11.93
C PHE A 50 -6.77 -25.69 -12.59
N PHE A 51 -7.15 -25.69 -13.87
CA PHE A 51 -7.49 -26.91 -14.61
C PHE A 51 -6.32 -27.89 -14.71
N SER A 52 -5.09 -27.37 -14.86
CA SER A 52 -3.90 -28.22 -14.87
C SER A 52 -3.74 -28.96 -13.53
N PHE A 53 -3.83 -28.28 -12.38
CA PHE A 53 -3.77 -28.92 -11.08
C PHE A 53 -4.92 -29.90 -10.84
N GLN A 54 -6.13 -29.53 -11.26
CA GLN A 54 -7.27 -30.44 -11.17
C GLN A 54 -7.00 -31.78 -11.89
N GLY A 55 -6.43 -31.73 -13.09
CA GLY A 55 -6.04 -32.94 -13.85
C GLY A 55 -4.87 -33.71 -13.22
N ILE A 56 -3.79 -33.02 -12.80
CA ILE A 56 -2.63 -33.61 -12.15
C ILE A 56 -2.99 -34.40 -10.89
N PHE A 57 -3.88 -33.85 -10.06
CA PHE A 57 -4.31 -34.48 -8.81
C PHE A 57 -5.55 -35.38 -8.95
N LYS A 58 -5.98 -35.70 -10.19
CA LYS A 58 -7.10 -36.59 -10.51
C LYS A 58 -8.44 -36.14 -9.91
N ASN A 59 -8.80 -34.89 -10.14
CA ASN A 59 -10.05 -34.25 -9.69
C ASN A 59 -10.25 -34.27 -8.16
N PRO A 60 -9.35 -33.69 -7.36
CA PRO A 60 -9.55 -33.53 -5.94
C PRO A 60 -10.69 -32.55 -5.68
N GLN A 61 -11.24 -32.56 -4.47
CA GLN A 61 -12.06 -31.44 -4.01
C GLN A 61 -11.20 -30.18 -3.92
N ILE A 62 -11.49 -29.15 -4.70
CA ILE A 62 -10.76 -27.90 -4.62
C ILE A 62 -11.48 -26.96 -3.65
N VAL A 63 -10.72 -26.33 -2.77
CA VAL A 63 -11.20 -25.31 -1.83
C VAL A 63 -10.39 -24.03 -1.99
N ASP A 64 -11.07 -22.89 -1.92
CA ASP A 64 -10.41 -21.59 -1.90
C ASP A 64 -9.77 -21.32 -0.53
N ILE A 65 -8.45 -21.18 -0.51
CA ILE A 65 -7.69 -20.85 0.69
C ILE A 65 -7.22 -19.38 0.70
N SER A 66 -7.58 -18.58 -0.30
CA SER A 66 -7.17 -17.17 -0.40
C SER A 66 -7.47 -16.38 0.88
N PRO A 67 -8.68 -16.46 1.47
CA PRO A 67 -8.96 -15.73 2.72
C PRO A 67 -8.08 -16.19 3.89
N ALA A 68 -7.81 -17.49 4.00
CA ALA A 68 -6.98 -18.03 5.08
C ALA A 68 -5.50 -17.55 4.96
N VAL A 69 -4.94 -17.59 3.74
CA VAL A 69 -3.58 -17.10 3.48
C VAL A 69 -3.48 -15.60 3.77
N ARG A 70 -4.46 -14.81 3.33
CA ARG A 70 -4.50 -13.36 3.59
C ARG A 70 -4.59 -13.04 5.08
N LEU A 71 -5.36 -13.80 5.87
CA LEU A 71 -5.46 -13.63 7.33
C LEU A 71 -4.15 -14.01 8.05
N ILE A 72 -3.48 -15.07 7.62
CA ILE A 72 -2.16 -15.45 8.16
C ILE A 72 -1.14 -14.34 7.89
N ARG A 73 -1.12 -13.79 6.67
CA ARG A 73 -0.23 -12.70 6.27
C ARG A 73 -0.54 -11.37 6.96
N ALA A 74 -1.78 -11.17 7.40
CA ALA A 74 -2.20 -9.93 8.04
C ALA A 74 -1.44 -9.68 9.36
N VAL A 75 -1.16 -10.73 10.14
CA VAL A 75 -0.42 -10.65 11.41
C VAL A 75 1.06 -10.94 11.17
N LYS A 76 1.89 -9.93 11.32
CA LYS A 76 3.34 -10.00 11.08
C LYS A 76 4.07 -10.50 12.32
N SER A 77 5.06 -11.34 12.11
CA SER A 77 6.04 -11.72 13.13
C SER A 77 6.95 -10.53 13.47
N PRO A 78 7.67 -10.56 14.61
CA PRO A 78 8.67 -9.54 14.93
C PRO A 78 9.71 -9.34 13.83
N TYR A 79 10.16 -10.42 13.19
CA TYR A 79 11.12 -10.37 12.08
C TYR A 79 10.57 -9.58 10.88
N GLU A 80 9.31 -9.81 10.50
CA GLU A 80 8.65 -9.10 9.40
C GLU A 80 8.45 -7.61 9.74
N ILE A 81 8.06 -7.30 10.98
CA ILE A 81 7.93 -5.92 11.45
C ILE A 81 9.28 -5.19 11.41
N ASP A 82 10.39 -5.85 11.76
CA ASP A 82 11.73 -5.24 11.68
C ASP A 82 12.13 -4.92 10.24
N LEU A 83 11.79 -5.76 9.26
CA LEU A 83 11.98 -5.46 7.84
C LEU A 83 11.14 -4.25 7.40
N MET A 84 9.89 -4.15 7.86
CA MET A 84 9.02 -3.01 7.58
C MET A 84 9.52 -1.72 8.24
N ARG A 85 10.07 -1.79 9.47
CA ARG A 85 10.75 -0.65 10.13
C ARG A 85 11.95 -0.18 9.30
N ARG A 86 12.70 -1.10 8.73
CA ARG A 86 13.81 -0.78 7.84
C ARG A 86 13.33 -0.10 6.56
N ALA A 87 12.26 -0.62 5.93
CA ALA A 87 11.64 -0.01 4.77
C ALA A 87 11.17 1.42 5.08
N ALA A 88 10.49 1.62 6.22
CA ALA A 88 10.02 2.94 6.67
C ALA A 88 11.16 3.93 6.90
N ALA A 89 12.26 3.51 7.54
CA ALA A 89 13.43 4.37 7.75
C ALA A 89 14.12 4.76 6.43
N LEU A 90 14.07 3.91 5.40
CA LEU A 90 14.59 4.24 4.07
C LEU A 90 13.62 5.16 3.31
N SER A 91 12.30 4.98 3.50
CA SER A 91 11.30 5.92 2.98
C SER A 91 11.47 7.32 3.57
N ASP A 92 11.76 7.44 4.87
CA ASP A 92 12.06 8.72 5.51
C ASP A 92 13.26 9.42 4.85
N GLN A 93 14.34 8.69 4.53
CA GLN A 93 15.50 9.25 3.83
C GLN A 93 15.16 9.76 2.42
N VAL A 94 14.27 9.06 1.71
CA VAL A 94 13.75 9.54 0.41
C VAL A 94 13.01 10.86 0.58
N ALA A 95 12.13 10.95 1.59
CA ALA A 95 11.39 12.18 1.86
C ALA A 95 12.31 13.36 2.28
N GLU A 96 13.33 13.09 3.10
CA GLU A 96 14.35 14.07 3.49
C GLU A 96 15.11 14.64 2.29
N TRP A 97 15.22 13.90 1.22
CA TRP A 97 15.95 14.32 0.03
C TRP A 97 15.12 15.21 -0.91
N VAL A 98 13.78 15.10 -0.89
CA VAL A 98 12.87 15.84 -1.78
C VAL A 98 13.10 17.35 -1.79
N PRO A 99 13.30 18.06 -0.66
CA PRO A 99 13.56 19.51 -0.66
C PRO A 99 14.79 19.92 -1.46
N ASN A 100 15.77 19.03 -1.60
CA ASN A 100 17.02 19.32 -2.33
C ASN A 100 16.82 19.30 -3.85
N ILE A 101 15.76 18.66 -4.35
CA ILE A 101 15.55 18.45 -5.79
C ILE A 101 14.27 19.11 -6.33
N LEU A 102 13.30 19.37 -5.47
CA LEU A 102 12.04 20.01 -5.87
C LEU A 102 12.28 21.44 -6.37
N ARG A 103 11.83 21.73 -7.61
CA ARG A 103 11.98 23.06 -8.25
C ARG A 103 10.73 23.37 -9.06
N ALA A 104 10.37 24.66 -9.11
CA ALA A 104 9.32 25.13 -10.01
C ALA A 104 9.72 24.93 -11.48
N GLY A 105 8.74 24.57 -12.31
CA GLY A 105 8.94 24.36 -13.74
C GLY A 105 9.38 22.96 -14.13
N MET A 106 9.82 22.11 -13.20
CA MET A 106 10.00 20.68 -13.48
C MET A 106 8.66 19.97 -13.60
N THR A 107 8.59 18.88 -14.34
CA THR A 107 7.39 18.06 -14.44
C THR A 107 7.28 17.11 -13.23
N GLU A 108 6.06 16.63 -12.97
CA GLU A 108 5.83 15.58 -11.98
C GLU A 108 6.67 14.34 -12.31
N LEU A 109 6.72 13.96 -13.59
CA LEU A 109 7.49 12.80 -14.06
C LEU A 109 9.01 12.97 -13.86
N GLU A 110 9.55 14.19 -14.05
CA GLU A 110 10.96 14.48 -13.75
C GLU A 110 11.26 14.35 -12.26
N LEU A 111 10.37 14.83 -11.40
CA LEU A 111 10.53 14.67 -9.94
C LEU A 111 10.43 13.21 -9.54
N ALA A 112 9.46 12.47 -10.06
CA ALA A 112 9.29 11.04 -9.83
C ALA A 112 10.55 10.25 -10.21
N GLY A 113 11.08 10.47 -11.41
CA GLY A 113 12.31 9.79 -11.86
C GLY A 113 13.52 10.06 -10.96
N LYS A 114 13.64 11.28 -10.39
CA LYS A 114 14.69 11.58 -9.42
C LYS A 114 14.49 10.83 -8.10
N ILE A 115 13.28 10.81 -7.57
CA ILE A 115 12.91 10.09 -6.33
C ILE A 115 13.14 8.59 -6.52
N GLU A 116 12.74 8.02 -7.65
CA GLU A 116 12.98 6.62 -7.98
C GLU A 116 14.46 6.27 -8.06
N ALA A 117 15.26 7.14 -8.68
CA ALA A 117 16.71 6.97 -8.74
C ALA A 117 17.36 6.96 -7.35
N GLU A 118 16.95 7.89 -6.46
CA GLU A 118 17.44 7.94 -5.08
C GLU A 118 16.99 6.71 -4.29
N SER A 119 15.75 6.29 -4.44
CA SER A 119 15.24 5.09 -3.78
C SER A 119 16.00 3.84 -4.21
N ARG A 120 16.34 3.72 -5.50
CA ARG A 120 17.20 2.64 -6.00
C ARG A 120 18.60 2.72 -5.41
N ARG A 121 19.17 3.91 -5.25
CA ARG A 121 20.47 4.12 -4.60
C ARG A 121 20.45 3.67 -3.14
N LEU A 122 19.34 3.88 -2.44
CA LEU A 122 19.13 3.45 -1.06
C LEU A 122 18.79 1.95 -0.92
N GLY A 123 18.67 1.22 -2.02
CA GLY A 123 18.46 -0.23 -2.02
C GLY A 123 17.02 -0.69 -2.23
N HIS A 124 16.13 0.20 -2.71
CA HIS A 124 14.78 -0.22 -3.11
C HIS A 124 14.85 -1.35 -4.13
N GLN A 125 14.12 -2.44 -3.92
CA GLN A 125 14.21 -3.65 -4.75
C GLN A 125 13.73 -3.48 -6.20
N GLY A 126 13.00 -2.38 -6.50
CA GLY A 126 12.54 -2.03 -7.86
C GLY A 126 11.27 -2.71 -8.31
N VAL A 127 10.68 -3.51 -7.45
CA VAL A 127 9.42 -4.22 -7.71
C VAL A 127 8.50 -4.04 -6.52
N LEU A 128 7.28 -3.65 -6.79
CA LEU A 128 6.17 -3.65 -5.83
C LEU A 128 5.18 -4.73 -6.22
N ARG A 129 4.47 -5.28 -5.25
CA ARG A 129 3.46 -6.30 -5.47
C ARG A 129 2.11 -5.82 -4.98
N MET A 130 1.09 -6.14 -5.76
CA MET A 130 -0.31 -5.94 -5.43
C MET A 130 -1.08 -7.20 -5.81
N ARG A 131 -2.06 -7.56 -5.00
CA ARG A 131 -2.90 -8.74 -5.24
C ARG A 131 -4.11 -8.45 -6.15
N LEU A 132 -4.14 -7.33 -6.82
CA LEU A 132 -5.22 -6.96 -7.73
C LEU A 132 -4.98 -7.59 -9.10
N TRP A 133 -5.97 -8.35 -9.60
CA TRP A 133 -5.90 -8.91 -10.95
C TRP A 133 -5.80 -7.80 -12.01
N GLY A 134 -4.79 -7.90 -12.88
CA GLY A 134 -4.52 -6.89 -13.91
C GLY A 134 -3.98 -5.56 -13.39
N GLY A 135 -3.71 -5.45 -12.09
CA GLY A 135 -3.08 -4.27 -11.49
C GLY A 135 -1.61 -4.20 -11.81
N GLU A 136 -1.17 -3.07 -12.35
CA GLU A 136 0.24 -2.72 -12.51
C GLU A 136 0.64 -1.77 -11.40
N MET A 137 1.70 -2.12 -10.64
CA MET A 137 2.20 -1.27 -9.57
C MET A 137 3.39 -0.44 -10.05
N PHE A 138 3.28 0.83 -9.78
CA PHE A 138 4.35 1.82 -9.86
C PHE A 138 4.77 2.24 -8.44
N TYR A 139 5.81 3.05 -8.32
CA TYR A 139 6.37 3.40 -7.01
C TYR A 139 5.44 4.19 -6.09
N GLY A 140 4.46 4.89 -6.62
CA GLY A 140 3.46 5.65 -5.88
C GLY A 140 3.00 6.89 -6.64
N HIS A 141 2.05 7.62 -6.05
CA HIS A 141 1.52 8.85 -6.63
C HIS A 141 2.44 10.04 -6.34
N LEU A 142 2.94 10.68 -7.39
CA LEU A 142 3.59 11.98 -7.29
C LEU A 142 2.79 12.98 -8.12
N LEU A 143 2.05 13.83 -7.45
CA LEU A 143 1.03 14.68 -8.07
C LEU A 143 1.15 16.11 -7.53
N SER A 144 0.90 17.10 -8.38
CA SER A 144 1.01 18.50 -7.99
C SER A 144 -0.22 19.30 -8.37
N GLY A 145 -0.69 20.19 -7.48
CA GLY A 145 -1.82 21.06 -7.73
C GLY A 145 -3.01 20.29 -8.32
N ALA A 146 -3.58 20.78 -9.41
CA ALA A 146 -4.81 20.22 -10.01
C ALA A 146 -4.73 18.73 -10.38
N SER A 147 -3.55 18.20 -10.72
CA SER A 147 -3.42 16.76 -11.02
C SER A 147 -3.70 15.87 -9.80
N GLY A 148 -3.42 16.37 -8.59
CA GLY A 148 -3.77 15.68 -7.35
C GLY A 148 -5.27 15.63 -7.06
N ALA A 149 -6.09 16.33 -7.82
CA ALA A 149 -7.55 16.28 -7.71
C ALA A 149 -8.21 15.44 -8.83
N VAL A 150 -7.43 14.76 -9.67
CA VAL A 150 -7.95 13.86 -10.70
C VAL A 150 -8.26 12.50 -10.07
N PRO A 151 -9.50 11.97 -10.23
CA PRO A 151 -9.87 10.67 -9.67
C PRO A 151 -9.04 9.52 -10.25
N SER A 152 -8.86 8.48 -9.44
CA SER A 152 -8.23 7.23 -9.86
C SER A 152 -9.26 6.28 -10.46
N PHE A 153 -8.84 5.43 -11.40
CA PHE A 153 -9.60 4.24 -11.81
C PHE A 153 -9.36 3.05 -10.86
N LEU A 154 -8.35 3.12 -10.02
CA LEU A 154 -8.09 2.18 -8.92
C LEU A 154 -8.81 2.62 -7.65
N SER A 155 -8.85 1.76 -6.64
CA SER A 155 -9.34 2.11 -5.30
C SER A 155 -8.32 2.99 -4.57
N SER A 156 -8.15 4.22 -5.01
CA SER A 156 -7.27 5.25 -4.44
C SER A 156 -8.00 6.59 -4.39
N PRO A 157 -7.76 7.45 -3.38
CA PRO A 157 -8.44 8.75 -3.27
C PRO A 157 -8.07 9.73 -4.39
N THR A 158 -6.94 9.52 -5.06
CA THR A 158 -6.46 10.36 -6.18
C THR A 158 -5.68 9.50 -7.17
N GLY A 159 -5.60 9.90 -8.44
CA GLY A 159 -4.93 9.12 -9.48
C GLY A 159 -3.92 9.91 -10.31
N GLY A 160 -4.18 11.18 -10.56
CA GLY A 160 -3.41 11.94 -11.53
C GLY A 160 -3.75 11.57 -12.98
N VAL A 161 -3.02 12.13 -13.91
CA VAL A 161 -3.27 11.93 -15.36
C VAL A 161 -2.32 10.93 -15.99
N GLY A 162 -1.23 10.58 -15.32
CA GLY A 162 -0.20 9.67 -15.83
C GLY A 162 0.60 10.23 -17.01
N ALA A 163 1.50 9.40 -17.53
CA ALA A 163 2.36 9.76 -18.66
C ALA A 163 1.67 9.66 -20.03
N SER A 164 0.59 8.87 -20.14
CA SER A 164 -0.18 8.70 -21.36
C SER A 164 -1.51 7.99 -21.08
N PRO A 165 -2.45 7.96 -22.04
CA PRO A 165 -3.68 7.17 -21.90
C PRO A 165 -3.48 5.67 -21.64
N ALA A 166 -2.31 5.11 -22.00
CA ALA A 166 -1.96 3.72 -21.72
C ALA A 166 -1.56 3.51 -20.24
N VAL A 167 -1.08 4.58 -19.57
CA VAL A 167 -0.75 4.61 -18.15
C VAL A 167 -1.39 5.87 -17.57
N ALA A 168 -2.71 5.83 -17.39
CA ALA A 168 -3.53 6.98 -17.00
C ALA A 168 -3.59 7.14 -15.47
N GLN A 169 -2.45 6.97 -14.79
CA GLN A 169 -2.33 7.09 -13.34
C GLN A 169 -0.89 7.45 -12.95
N GLY A 170 -0.75 8.17 -11.82
CA GLY A 170 0.56 8.61 -11.33
C GLY A 170 1.05 9.90 -12.00
N PRO A 171 2.36 10.17 -11.89
CA PRO A 171 2.97 11.41 -12.37
C PRO A 171 2.84 11.59 -13.88
N GLY A 172 2.56 12.81 -14.29
CA GLY A 172 2.43 13.20 -15.68
C GLY A 172 3.41 14.31 -16.08
N PHE A 173 3.13 14.94 -17.24
CA PHE A 173 3.92 16.05 -17.77
C PHE A 173 3.47 17.43 -17.24
N LYS A 174 2.54 17.48 -16.26
CA LYS A 174 2.21 18.74 -15.59
C LYS A 174 3.43 19.33 -14.93
N THR A 175 3.69 20.61 -15.17
CA THR A 175 4.77 21.34 -14.52
C THR A 175 4.36 21.78 -13.10
N ILE A 176 5.26 21.55 -12.15
CA ILE A 176 5.10 21.93 -10.75
C ILE A 176 5.21 23.45 -10.62
N GLN A 177 4.24 24.07 -9.95
CA GLN A 177 4.18 25.51 -9.75
C GLN A 177 4.47 25.86 -8.28
N ARG A 178 4.71 27.17 -8.04
CA ARG A 178 4.79 27.69 -6.67
C ARG A 178 3.38 27.74 -6.05
N HIS A 179 3.32 27.58 -4.73
CA HIS A 179 2.10 27.70 -3.92
C HIS A 179 1.01 26.68 -4.22
N GLU A 180 1.38 25.53 -4.79
CA GLU A 180 0.49 24.38 -4.94
C GLU A 180 1.01 23.19 -4.12
N PRO A 181 0.12 22.29 -3.65
CA PRO A 181 0.56 21.09 -2.94
C PRO A 181 1.24 20.12 -3.93
N VAL A 182 2.34 19.55 -3.50
CA VAL A 182 3.04 18.45 -4.20
C VAL A 182 2.94 17.23 -3.30
N LEU A 183 2.05 16.32 -3.64
CA LEU A 183 1.97 15.01 -2.99
C LEU A 183 3.14 14.16 -3.47
N VAL A 184 3.93 13.70 -2.53
CA VAL A 184 4.93 12.64 -2.74
C VAL A 184 4.45 11.45 -1.92
N ASP A 185 3.78 10.55 -2.59
CA ASP A 185 3.23 9.32 -2.09
C ASP A 185 4.09 8.18 -2.66
N TYR A 186 4.82 7.48 -1.81
CA TYR A 186 5.91 6.65 -2.25
C TYR A 186 6.07 5.40 -1.38
N ILE A 187 6.02 4.25 -2.04
CA ILE A 187 6.18 2.95 -1.39
C ILE A 187 7.64 2.53 -1.44
N PHE A 188 8.28 2.31 -0.29
CA PHE A 188 9.61 1.73 -0.23
C PHE A 188 9.54 0.22 0.03
N ALA A 189 10.26 -0.54 -0.80
CA ALA A 189 10.31 -1.99 -0.72
C ALA A 189 11.71 -2.48 -0.32
N TYR A 190 11.82 -3.18 0.81
CA TYR A 190 13.05 -3.73 1.35
C TYR A 190 12.87 -5.21 1.71
N ASN A 191 13.70 -6.09 1.13
CA ASN A 191 13.63 -7.55 1.34
C ASN A 191 12.22 -8.15 1.22
N GLY A 192 11.44 -7.66 0.26
CA GLY A 192 10.07 -8.11 0.00
C GLY A 192 9.01 -7.35 0.79
N TYR A 193 9.33 -6.68 1.88
CA TYR A 193 8.38 -5.96 2.73
C TYR A 193 8.29 -4.48 2.35
N LEU A 194 7.09 -3.93 2.47
CA LEU A 194 6.74 -2.60 2.02
C LEU A 194 6.51 -1.65 3.21
N SER A 195 6.80 -0.37 2.98
CA SER A 195 6.32 0.76 3.78
C SER A 195 5.70 1.79 2.85
N ASP A 196 4.47 2.15 3.11
CA ASP A 196 3.74 3.19 2.39
C ASP A 196 3.78 4.50 3.15
N HIS A 197 4.00 5.59 2.40
CA HIS A 197 4.32 6.86 3.00
C HIS A 197 4.00 8.01 2.06
N SER A 198 3.14 8.93 2.48
CA SER A 198 2.91 10.15 1.71
C SER A 198 3.16 11.42 2.52
N ARG A 199 3.69 12.44 1.86
CA ARG A 199 3.96 13.77 2.40
C ARG A 199 3.56 14.86 1.41
N ILE A 200 3.20 16.01 1.96
CA ILE A 200 2.91 17.21 1.17
C ILE A 200 4.10 18.16 1.24
N PHE A 201 4.63 18.47 0.06
CA PHE A 201 5.64 19.51 -0.14
C PHE A 201 5.02 20.70 -0.86
N SER A 202 5.66 21.87 -0.77
CA SER A 202 5.27 23.05 -1.56
C SER A 202 6.45 23.99 -1.78
N LEU A 203 6.46 24.69 -2.90
CA LEU A 203 7.40 25.78 -3.19
C LEU A 203 6.78 27.10 -2.75
N GLY A 204 7.05 27.50 -1.51
CA GLY A 204 6.38 28.60 -0.84
C GLY A 204 5.06 28.20 -0.17
N PRO A 205 4.44 29.07 0.64
CA PRO A 205 3.28 28.74 1.45
C PRO A 205 2.06 28.40 0.61
N LEU A 206 1.29 27.42 1.06
CA LEU A 206 -0.01 27.07 0.48
C LEU A 206 -1.11 28.04 0.92
N ALA A 207 -2.24 28.06 0.21
CA ALA A 207 -3.45 28.75 0.66
C ALA A 207 -3.95 28.17 2.01
N ALA A 208 -4.53 29.02 2.86
CA ALA A 208 -5.00 28.64 4.20
C ALA A 208 -5.94 27.43 4.18
N GLU A 209 -6.86 27.38 3.23
CA GLU A 209 -7.79 26.25 3.05
C GLU A 209 -7.06 24.87 2.93
N LEU A 210 -5.93 24.82 2.23
CA LEU A 210 -5.13 23.60 2.06
C LEU A 210 -4.34 23.27 3.32
N GLN A 211 -3.82 24.30 4.02
CA GLN A 211 -3.13 24.13 5.29
C GLN A 211 -4.09 23.60 6.37
N ASP A 212 -5.28 24.20 6.48
CA ASP A 212 -6.32 23.79 7.43
C ASP A 212 -6.82 22.37 7.11
N GLY A 213 -6.97 22.04 5.82
CA GLY A 213 -7.32 20.70 5.37
C GLY A 213 -6.26 19.66 5.75
N HIS A 214 -4.97 19.97 5.58
CA HIS A 214 -3.89 19.08 6.00
C HIS A 214 -3.91 18.87 7.52
N ALA A 215 -4.03 19.95 8.28
CA ALA A 215 -4.12 19.88 9.74
C ALA A 215 -5.31 19.01 10.21
N ALA A 216 -6.47 19.11 9.53
CA ALA A 216 -7.60 18.25 9.79
C ALA A 216 -7.28 16.76 9.57
N MET A 217 -6.51 16.42 8.54
CA MET A 217 -6.11 15.02 8.30
C MET A 217 -5.12 14.49 9.34
N LEU A 218 -4.25 15.34 9.88
CA LEU A 218 -3.42 14.99 11.04
C LEU A 218 -4.26 14.69 12.27
N GLU A 219 -5.37 15.43 12.50
CA GLU A 219 -6.33 15.11 13.57
C GLU A 219 -7.00 13.75 13.36
N ILE A 220 -7.40 13.41 12.12
CA ILE A 220 -7.96 12.10 11.79
C ILE A 220 -6.94 11.00 12.07
N GLN A 221 -5.70 11.16 11.61
CA GLN A 221 -4.63 10.20 11.87
C GLN A 221 -4.42 9.99 13.39
N LYS A 222 -4.37 11.07 14.15
CA LYS A 222 -4.22 11.02 15.61
C LYS A 222 -5.39 10.29 16.30
N LEU A 223 -6.63 10.53 15.84
CA LEU A 223 -7.81 9.81 16.31
C LEU A 223 -7.68 8.31 16.03
N VAL A 224 -7.39 7.95 14.79
CA VAL A 224 -7.28 6.53 14.37
C VAL A 224 -6.16 5.84 15.13
N LYS A 225 -4.98 6.46 15.27
CA LYS A 225 -3.85 5.91 16.06
C LYS A 225 -4.26 5.55 17.49
N LYS A 226 -5.15 6.34 18.11
CA LYS A 226 -5.64 6.12 19.48
C LYS A 226 -6.70 5.02 19.57
N VAL A 227 -7.58 4.91 18.57
CA VAL A 227 -8.74 3.99 18.63
C VAL A 227 -8.49 2.63 18.03
N ALA A 228 -7.54 2.51 17.09
CA ALA A 228 -7.23 1.26 16.42
C ALA A 228 -6.41 0.34 17.32
N LYS A 229 -7.12 -0.52 18.06
CA LYS A 229 -6.59 -1.48 19.04
C LYS A 229 -7.09 -2.89 18.72
N PRO A 230 -6.44 -3.94 19.25
CA PRO A 230 -6.94 -5.30 19.11
C PRO A 230 -8.40 -5.44 19.59
N GLY A 231 -9.20 -6.20 18.83
CA GLY A 231 -10.62 -6.43 19.08
C GLY A 231 -11.58 -5.38 18.50
N ILE A 232 -11.08 -4.23 18.00
CA ILE A 232 -11.95 -3.27 17.30
C ILE A 232 -12.12 -3.68 15.83
N LYS A 233 -13.34 -3.55 15.30
CA LYS A 233 -13.60 -3.83 13.89
C LYS A 233 -13.01 -2.75 12.98
N ALA A 234 -12.40 -3.15 11.90
CA ALA A 234 -11.81 -2.24 10.90
C ALA A 234 -12.84 -1.23 10.34
N GLY A 235 -14.09 -1.67 10.14
CA GLY A 235 -15.19 -0.81 9.71
C GLY A 235 -15.58 0.26 10.71
N ASP A 236 -15.47 -0.02 12.02
CA ASP A 236 -15.80 0.96 13.06
C ASP A 236 -14.74 2.07 13.12
N ILE A 237 -13.49 1.75 12.82
CA ILE A 237 -12.41 2.74 12.71
C ILE A 237 -12.68 3.71 11.55
N TYR A 238 -13.05 3.17 10.38
CA TYR A 238 -13.44 3.98 9.24
C TYR A 238 -14.62 4.91 9.57
N ASN A 239 -15.66 4.38 10.21
CA ASN A 239 -16.83 5.17 10.57
C ASN A 239 -16.47 6.33 11.52
N ARG A 240 -15.60 6.10 12.51
CA ARG A 240 -15.11 7.16 13.42
C ARG A 240 -14.29 8.23 12.69
N ALA A 241 -13.43 7.82 11.74
CA ALA A 241 -12.69 8.76 10.89
C ALA A 241 -13.65 9.62 10.05
N LEU A 242 -14.67 9.00 9.45
CA LEU A 242 -15.68 9.71 8.65
C LEU A 242 -16.52 10.67 9.49
N GLU A 243 -16.95 10.27 10.68
CA GLU A 243 -17.68 11.14 11.62
C GLU A 243 -16.83 12.34 11.99
N LYS A 244 -15.57 12.14 12.38
CA LYS A 244 -14.66 13.23 12.71
C LYS A 244 -14.42 14.16 11.55
N THR A 245 -14.32 13.64 10.32
CA THR A 245 -14.18 14.46 9.11
C THR A 245 -15.41 15.35 8.87
N LYS A 246 -16.62 14.83 9.16
CA LYS A 246 -17.86 15.63 9.10
C LYS A 246 -17.87 16.73 10.13
N GLU A 247 -17.48 16.46 11.38
CA GLU A 247 -17.35 17.46 12.44
C GLU A 247 -16.39 18.60 12.04
N LEU A 248 -15.29 18.28 11.37
CA LEU A 248 -14.31 19.24 10.87
C LEU A 248 -14.77 20.00 9.60
N GLY A 249 -15.92 19.65 9.02
CA GLY A 249 -16.50 20.33 7.84
C GLY A 249 -15.96 19.84 6.49
N TYR A 250 -15.23 18.72 6.42
CA TYR A 250 -14.57 18.24 5.20
C TYR A 250 -15.24 17.02 4.55
N ALA A 251 -16.46 16.67 4.91
CA ALA A 251 -17.13 15.46 4.42
C ALA A 251 -17.14 15.31 2.88
N ASN A 252 -17.26 16.43 2.15
CA ASN A 252 -17.35 16.44 0.70
C ASN A 252 -15.99 16.32 -0.03
N HIS A 253 -14.90 16.33 0.71
CA HIS A 253 -13.54 16.29 0.19
C HIS A 253 -12.79 15.02 0.63
N PHE A 254 -13.37 14.24 1.56
CA PHE A 254 -12.69 13.14 2.21
C PHE A 254 -12.57 11.91 1.30
N MET A 255 -11.33 11.49 1.08
CA MET A 255 -10.97 10.29 0.31
C MET A 255 -11.54 10.28 -1.12
N GLY A 256 -11.63 11.46 -1.76
CA GLY A 256 -12.18 11.62 -3.11
C GLY A 256 -13.25 12.70 -3.19
N ILE A 257 -13.91 12.82 -4.35
CA ILE A 257 -14.92 13.84 -4.63
C ILE A 257 -16.21 13.18 -5.09
N GLY A 258 -17.31 13.47 -4.41
CA GLY A 258 -18.64 13.02 -4.80
C GLY A 258 -18.74 11.49 -4.96
N THR A 259 -19.16 11.02 -6.12
CA THR A 259 -19.30 9.59 -6.44
C THR A 259 -17.97 8.86 -6.60
N GLU A 260 -16.87 9.59 -6.80
CA GLU A 260 -15.52 9.06 -6.98
C GLU A 260 -14.80 8.88 -5.63
N SER A 261 -15.45 9.14 -4.50
CA SER A 261 -14.87 8.95 -3.18
C SER A 261 -14.74 7.48 -2.84
N VAL A 262 -13.55 7.06 -2.41
CA VAL A 262 -13.30 5.72 -1.90
C VAL A 262 -13.80 5.60 -0.46
N ARG A 263 -14.25 4.39 -0.08
CA ARG A 263 -14.90 4.15 1.22
C ARG A 263 -13.99 3.42 2.20
N PHE A 264 -12.74 3.87 2.28
CA PHE A 264 -11.75 3.39 3.23
C PHE A 264 -10.87 4.56 3.70
N VAL A 265 -10.03 4.37 4.70
CA VAL A 265 -9.07 5.36 5.23
C VAL A 265 -7.70 4.74 5.47
N GLY A 266 -7.53 3.49 5.13
CA GLY A 266 -6.28 2.75 5.26
C GLY A 266 -6.48 1.28 4.92
N HIS A 267 -5.37 0.63 4.65
CA HIS A 267 -5.31 -0.77 4.25
C HIS A 267 -4.15 -1.50 4.92
N GLY A 268 -4.21 -2.81 4.97
CA GLY A 268 -3.09 -3.64 5.38
C GLY A 268 -1.95 -3.55 4.36
N ILE A 269 -0.74 -3.75 4.84
CA ILE A 269 0.47 -3.71 4.02
C ILE A 269 1.49 -4.73 4.54
N GLY A 270 2.33 -5.25 3.67
CA GLY A 270 3.35 -6.22 4.05
C GLY A 270 4.19 -6.65 2.86
N LEU A 271 3.96 -7.84 2.33
CA LEU A 271 4.58 -8.32 1.10
C LEU A 271 3.92 -7.73 -0.16
N GLU A 272 2.68 -7.30 -0.02
CA GLU A 272 1.89 -6.66 -1.06
C GLU A 272 1.27 -5.37 -0.52
N VAL A 273 0.96 -4.44 -1.41
CA VAL A 273 0.05 -3.33 -1.15
C VAL A 273 -1.37 -3.92 -1.06
N ASP A 274 -2.25 -3.33 -0.26
CA ASP A 274 -3.63 -3.77 -0.10
C ASP A 274 -3.81 -5.18 0.52
N GLU A 275 -3.07 -5.46 1.57
CA GLU A 275 -3.32 -6.63 2.41
C GLU A 275 -4.48 -6.41 3.39
N TYR A 276 -4.87 -7.44 4.14
CA TYR A 276 -5.76 -7.27 5.30
C TYR A 276 -5.01 -6.64 6.49
N PRO A 277 -5.72 -5.84 7.33
CA PRO A 277 -7.13 -5.44 7.26
C PRO A 277 -7.37 -4.23 6.35
N PHE A 278 -8.59 -4.07 5.81
CA PHE A 278 -9.02 -2.81 5.21
C PHE A 278 -9.80 -1.98 6.23
N LEU A 279 -9.37 -0.78 6.53
CA LEU A 279 -10.13 0.19 7.33
C LEU A 279 -11.19 0.85 6.45
N ALA A 280 -12.23 0.09 6.14
CA ALA A 280 -13.22 0.42 5.11
C ALA A 280 -14.65 0.19 5.62
N ALA A 281 -15.60 0.84 4.96
CA ALA A 281 -17.02 0.74 5.32
C ALA A 281 -17.50 -0.73 5.35
N GLY A 282 -18.11 -1.12 6.48
CA GLY A 282 -18.73 -2.44 6.64
C GLY A 282 -17.75 -3.60 6.86
N GLN A 283 -16.45 -3.35 7.05
CA GLN A 283 -15.46 -4.40 7.28
C GLN A 283 -15.61 -5.01 8.68
N PRO A 284 -15.91 -6.33 8.78
CA PRO A 284 -16.16 -6.99 10.05
C PRO A 284 -14.87 -7.46 10.75
N LEU A 285 -13.72 -7.48 10.05
CA LEU A 285 -12.47 -8.00 10.58
C LEU A 285 -12.01 -7.19 11.79
N GLU A 286 -11.78 -7.86 12.90
CA GLU A 286 -11.23 -7.27 14.11
C GLU A 286 -9.70 -7.17 14.00
N LEU A 287 -9.16 -6.05 14.46
CA LEU A 287 -7.72 -5.86 14.53
C LEU A 287 -7.08 -6.82 15.52
N GLN A 288 -5.89 -7.27 15.21
CA GLN A 288 -5.04 -8.07 16.09
C GLN A 288 -3.67 -7.40 16.23
N ALA A 289 -3.03 -7.59 17.38
CA ALA A 289 -1.65 -7.15 17.56
C ALA A 289 -0.73 -7.80 16.52
N GLY A 290 0.20 -7.03 15.96
CA GLY A 290 1.06 -7.45 14.86
C GLY A 290 0.49 -7.23 13.46
N MET A 291 -0.79 -6.85 13.31
CA MET A 291 -1.28 -6.37 12.01
C MET A 291 -0.61 -5.05 11.65
N THR A 292 -0.36 -4.84 10.36
CA THR A 292 0.26 -3.61 9.84
C THR A 292 -0.69 -2.90 8.91
N ILE A 293 -0.71 -1.57 8.98
CA ILE A 293 -1.69 -0.70 8.33
C ILE A 293 -0.99 0.51 7.73
N ALA A 294 -1.19 0.77 6.46
CA ALA A 294 -1.02 2.08 5.86
C ALA A 294 -2.28 2.91 6.16
N LEU A 295 -2.12 3.99 6.88
CA LEU A 295 -3.22 4.88 7.27
C LEU A 295 -3.06 6.20 6.53
N GLU A 296 -4.01 6.52 5.65
CA GLU A 296 -3.86 7.52 4.59
C GLU A 296 -5.01 8.55 4.49
N PRO A 297 -5.45 9.22 5.54
CA PRO A 297 -6.51 10.22 5.40
C PRO A 297 -6.07 11.35 4.47
N LYS A 298 -6.82 11.56 3.39
CA LYS A 298 -6.55 12.58 2.36
C LYS A 298 -7.81 13.39 2.07
N LEU A 299 -7.64 14.68 1.76
CA LEU A 299 -8.69 15.59 1.26
C LEU A 299 -8.37 16.01 -0.16
N ILE A 300 -9.38 15.94 -1.03
CA ILE A 300 -9.27 16.31 -2.44
C ILE A 300 -10.00 17.63 -2.66
N PHE A 301 -9.28 18.64 -3.13
CA PHE A 301 -9.82 19.96 -3.46
C PHE A 301 -9.87 20.14 -4.97
N PRO A 302 -11.06 20.15 -5.60
CA PRO A 302 -11.20 20.27 -7.05
C PRO A 302 -10.41 21.45 -7.63
N GLY A 303 -9.56 21.17 -8.62
CA GLY A 303 -8.73 22.17 -9.28
C GLY A 303 -7.55 22.71 -8.46
N LYS A 304 -7.46 22.38 -7.16
CA LYS A 304 -6.38 22.84 -6.25
C LYS A 304 -5.40 21.75 -5.87
N GLY A 305 -5.86 20.50 -5.76
CA GLY A 305 -5.00 19.35 -5.46
C GLY A 305 -5.45 18.52 -4.27
N VAL A 306 -4.50 17.80 -3.70
CA VAL A 306 -4.68 16.90 -2.57
C VAL A 306 -3.81 17.35 -1.40
N VAL A 307 -4.35 17.24 -0.19
CA VAL A 307 -3.58 17.34 1.06
C VAL A 307 -3.97 16.19 1.98
N GLY A 308 -3.06 15.81 2.85
CA GLY A 308 -3.26 14.70 3.77
C GLY A 308 -1.94 14.07 4.13
N ILE A 309 -1.99 12.89 4.71
CA ILE A 309 -0.83 12.21 5.27
C ILE A 309 -1.00 10.71 5.11
N GLU A 310 0.11 10.01 4.97
CA GLU A 310 0.11 8.55 5.05
C GLU A 310 1.32 8.05 5.81
N ASN A 311 1.09 7.06 6.65
CA ASN A 311 2.14 6.38 7.39
C ASN A 311 1.82 4.89 7.56
N THR A 312 2.87 4.07 7.49
CA THR A 312 2.77 2.67 7.88
C THR A 312 2.87 2.53 9.40
N HIS A 313 1.94 1.76 9.97
CA HIS A 313 1.83 1.50 11.39
C HIS A 313 1.78 0.01 11.69
N VAL A 314 2.12 -0.36 12.93
CA VAL A 314 1.83 -1.69 13.50
C VAL A 314 0.81 -1.56 14.62
N VAL A 315 -0.16 -2.48 14.66
CA VAL A 315 -1.14 -2.59 15.74
C VAL A 315 -0.47 -3.16 16.99
N THR A 316 -0.47 -2.40 18.06
CA THR A 316 0.02 -2.80 19.38
C THR A 316 -1.14 -2.96 20.36
N ALA A 317 -0.88 -3.37 21.59
CA ALA A 317 -1.90 -3.44 22.66
C ALA A 317 -2.53 -2.07 22.95
N ASP A 318 -1.78 -0.98 22.79
CA ASP A 318 -2.17 0.37 23.19
C ASP A 318 -2.69 1.25 22.05
N GLY A 319 -2.59 0.81 20.81
CA GLY A 319 -2.98 1.57 19.61
C GLY A 319 -2.03 1.30 18.44
N LEU A 320 -1.95 2.23 17.50
CA LEU A 320 -1.02 2.14 16.38
C LEU A 320 0.34 2.73 16.73
N GLU A 321 1.39 1.97 16.52
CA GLU A 321 2.78 2.43 16.53
C GLU A 321 3.21 2.76 15.10
N GLN A 322 3.63 3.99 14.86
CA GLN A 322 4.12 4.44 13.55
C GLN A 322 5.56 3.96 13.32
N LEU A 323 5.86 3.48 12.11
CA LEU A 323 7.18 2.94 11.77
C LEU A 323 8.14 4.02 11.23
N GLY A 324 7.64 4.95 10.42
CA GLY A 324 8.40 6.12 9.90
C GLY A 324 8.44 7.27 10.91
N ARG A 325 9.40 8.18 10.73
CA ARG A 325 9.65 9.30 11.64
C ARG A 325 9.80 10.65 10.95
N PHE A 326 9.70 10.69 9.61
CA PHE A 326 9.78 11.95 8.88
C PHE A 326 8.63 12.89 9.28
N PRO A 327 8.85 14.22 9.41
CA PRO A 327 7.82 15.18 9.83
C PRO A 327 6.52 15.06 9.04
N GLU A 328 5.40 15.29 9.72
CA GLU A 328 4.04 15.13 9.19
C GLU A 328 3.45 16.44 8.68
N ASP A 329 4.01 17.59 9.06
CA ASP A 329 3.59 18.91 8.59
C ASP A 329 3.92 19.10 7.09
N ILE A 330 3.26 20.08 6.47
CA ILE A 330 3.58 20.50 5.09
C ILE A 330 5.01 21.04 5.05
N ILE A 331 5.84 20.47 4.19
CA ILE A 331 7.23 20.88 4.01
C ILE A 331 7.31 22.00 2.97
N VAL A 332 7.58 23.22 3.43
CA VAL A 332 7.74 24.39 2.57
C VAL A 332 9.21 24.54 2.16
N VAL A 333 9.46 24.54 0.85
CA VAL A 333 10.80 24.65 0.22
C VAL A 333 10.97 26.05 -0.39
#